data_376b061701e3f602480b7ce7cb777d06
#
_entry.id   376b061701e3f602480b7ce7cb777d06
#
_cell.length_a   1.000
_cell.length_b   1.000
_cell.length_c   1.000
_cell.angle_alpha   90.00
_cell.angle_beta   90.00
_cell.angle_gamma   90.00
#
_symmetry.space_group_name_H-M   'P 1'
#
loop_
_entity.id
_entity.type
_entity.pdbx_description
1 polymer ?
#
loop_
_entity_poly.entity_id
_entity_poly.type
_entity_poly.pdbx_seq_one_letter_code
_entity_poly.pdbx_strand_id
1 'polypeptide(L)'
;MRYGFIGCGNMGGAIARAVCGAVGGENVILANKTRKKAEILAQELQCGVGTNEEAAQCDFVFLGVKPHLMEGMLSELRPALLNNHNGVLVTMAAGLTTSRIREMAGTDNPVIRMMPNTPAAVGEGMIQYCMLDVDKETEQAFLQAMARSGRLDAVEERLIDAATSVSGCGPAFAYQFIEALADGGVACGLPRGKAMEYAAQMLLGSAKMVLERGKHPGELKDAVCSPGGSTIQGVRAREEGAFRGTVMDAVIAAYEKTKNMGKA
;
A
#
# COMPACT_ATOMS: atom_id res chain seq x y z
N MET A 1 -18.68 -12.48 -7.59
CA MET A 1 -18.44 -11.03 -7.40
C MET A 1 -17.52 -10.52 -8.50
N ARG A 2 -17.77 -9.32 -8.99
CA ARG A 2 -16.97 -8.67 -10.03
C ARG A 2 -16.20 -7.48 -9.43
N TYR A 3 -15.00 -7.23 -9.94
CA TYR A 3 -14.08 -6.23 -9.43
C TYR A 3 -13.67 -5.29 -10.56
N GLY A 4 -14.04 -4.02 -10.47
CA GLY A 4 -13.70 -2.98 -11.43
C GLY A 4 -12.54 -2.12 -10.94
N PHE A 5 -11.54 -1.91 -11.77
CA PHE A 5 -10.41 -1.03 -11.46
C PHE A 5 -10.45 0.20 -12.37
N ILE A 6 -10.53 1.38 -11.78
CA ILE A 6 -10.47 2.66 -12.48
C ILE A 6 -9.14 3.33 -12.13
N GLY A 7 -8.19 3.27 -13.07
CA GLY A 7 -6.82 3.72 -12.88
C GLY A 7 -5.84 2.58 -12.55
N CYS A 8 -5.14 2.09 -13.57
CA CYS A 8 -4.15 1.01 -13.50
C CYS A 8 -2.71 1.56 -13.50
N GLY A 9 -2.46 2.60 -12.68
CA GLY A 9 -1.11 3.10 -12.40
C GLY A 9 -0.32 2.12 -11.53
N ASN A 10 0.84 2.56 -10.99
CA ASN A 10 1.70 1.68 -10.18
C ASN A 10 0.95 0.99 -9.05
N MET A 11 0.18 1.75 -8.25
CA MET A 11 -0.55 1.20 -7.11
C MET A 11 -1.80 0.41 -7.55
N GLY A 12 -2.64 1.01 -8.41
CA GLY A 12 -3.84 0.32 -8.92
C GLY A 12 -3.49 -0.98 -9.64
N GLY A 13 -2.39 -0.99 -10.42
CA GLY A 13 -1.88 -2.20 -11.08
C GLY A 13 -1.35 -3.25 -10.11
N ALA A 14 -0.66 -2.85 -9.03
CA ALA A 14 -0.18 -3.78 -8.00
C ALA A 14 -1.37 -4.48 -7.30
N ILE A 15 -2.39 -3.69 -6.93
CA ILE A 15 -3.60 -4.24 -6.29
C ILE A 15 -4.40 -5.10 -7.28
N ALA A 16 -4.51 -4.70 -8.54
CA ALA A 16 -5.18 -5.52 -9.56
C ALA A 16 -4.51 -6.90 -9.72
N ARG A 17 -3.18 -6.97 -9.69
CA ARG A 17 -2.44 -8.26 -9.68
C ARG A 17 -2.80 -9.12 -8.49
N ALA A 18 -2.82 -8.54 -7.30
CA ALA A 18 -3.17 -9.26 -6.08
C ALA A 18 -4.61 -9.78 -6.13
N VAL A 19 -5.55 -8.95 -6.55
CA VAL A 19 -6.97 -9.31 -6.68
C VAL A 19 -7.17 -10.37 -7.75
N CYS A 20 -6.63 -10.21 -8.97
CA CYS A 20 -6.71 -11.25 -10.01
C CYS A 20 -6.14 -12.60 -9.53
N GLY A 21 -5.02 -12.55 -8.81
CA GLY A 21 -4.43 -13.76 -8.24
C GLY A 21 -5.27 -14.43 -7.15
N ALA A 22 -6.14 -13.69 -6.46
CA ALA A 22 -6.99 -14.21 -5.40
C ALA A 22 -8.35 -14.71 -5.92
N VAL A 23 -8.97 -13.99 -6.88
CA VAL A 23 -10.37 -14.22 -7.30
C VAL A 23 -10.52 -14.75 -8.73
N GLY A 24 -9.43 -14.83 -9.50
CA GLY A 24 -9.41 -15.14 -10.93
C GLY A 24 -9.59 -13.90 -11.80
N GLY A 25 -8.81 -13.83 -12.91
CA GLY A 25 -8.83 -12.66 -13.81
C GLY A 25 -10.18 -12.47 -14.52
N GLU A 26 -10.94 -13.54 -14.75
CA GLU A 26 -12.27 -13.51 -15.37
C GLU A 26 -13.28 -12.65 -14.58
N ASN A 27 -13.03 -12.42 -13.29
CA ASN A 27 -13.88 -11.61 -12.42
C ASN A 27 -13.46 -10.15 -12.36
N VAL A 28 -12.39 -9.73 -13.09
CA VAL A 28 -11.77 -8.42 -12.98
C VAL A 28 -11.89 -7.66 -14.30
N ILE A 29 -12.25 -6.37 -14.23
CA ILE A 29 -12.27 -5.43 -15.36
C ILE A 29 -11.33 -4.27 -15.04
N LEU A 30 -10.43 -3.98 -15.97
CA LEU A 30 -9.49 -2.86 -15.87
C LEU A 30 -9.94 -1.70 -16.78
N ALA A 31 -10.03 -0.51 -16.21
CA ALA A 31 -10.24 0.74 -16.92
C ALA A 31 -9.11 1.72 -16.63
N ASN A 32 -8.62 2.42 -17.64
CA ASN A 32 -7.56 3.41 -17.49
C ASN A 32 -7.62 4.47 -18.56
N LYS A 33 -7.36 5.73 -18.22
CA LYS A 33 -7.34 6.85 -19.18
C LYS A 33 -6.47 6.54 -20.43
N THR A 34 -5.29 5.92 -20.23
CA THR A 34 -4.48 5.39 -21.32
C THR A 34 -4.82 3.91 -21.50
N ARG A 35 -5.79 3.61 -22.38
CA ARG A 35 -6.33 2.26 -22.62
C ARG A 35 -5.23 1.21 -22.83
N LYS A 36 -4.18 1.53 -23.58
CA LYS A 36 -3.04 0.62 -23.84
C LYS A 36 -2.39 0.09 -22.54
N LYS A 37 -2.35 0.89 -21.46
CA LYS A 37 -1.81 0.43 -20.16
C LYS A 37 -2.72 -0.64 -19.53
N ALA A 38 -4.03 -0.47 -19.61
CA ALA A 38 -4.97 -1.47 -19.14
C ALA A 38 -4.89 -2.75 -19.98
N GLU A 39 -4.77 -2.64 -21.30
CA GLU A 39 -4.65 -3.79 -22.21
C GLU A 39 -3.40 -4.63 -21.94
N ILE A 40 -2.23 -3.99 -21.74
CA ILE A 40 -0.99 -4.72 -21.41
C ILE A 40 -1.15 -5.47 -20.07
N LEU A 41 -1.67 -4.79 -19.05
CA LEU A 41 -1.89 -5.40 -17.73
C LEU A 41 -2.95 -6.50 -17.78
N ALA A 42 -4.03 -6.31 -18.53
CA ALA A 42 -5.08 -7.30 -18.69
C ALA A 42 -4.60 -8.56 -19.40
N GLN A 43 -3.74 -8.43 -20.41
CA GLN A 43 -3.12 -9.57 -21.07
C GLN A 43 -2.25 -10.38 -20.10
N GLU A 44 -1.46 -9.69 -19.26
CA GLU A 44 -0.65 -10.34 -18.20
C GLU A 44 -1.51 -11.10 -17.20
N LEU A 45 -2.64 -10.48 -16.76
CA LEU A 45 -3.50 -10.99 -15.69
C LEU A 45 -4.65 -11.87 -16.19
N GLN A 46 -4.79 -12.03 -17.52
CA GLN A 46 -5.90 -12.73 -18.15
C GLN A 46 -7.28 -12.21 -17.68
N CYS A 47 -7.42 -10.88 -17.60
CA CYS A 47 -8.65 -10.21 -17.15
C CYS A 47 -9.25 -9.32 -18.24
N GLY A 48 -10.45 -8.76 -17.97
CA GLY A 48 -11.18 -7.90 -18.90
C GLY A 48 -10.61 -6.47 -18.97
N VAL A 49 -10.82 -5.81 -20.11
CA VAL A 49 -10.62 -4.36 -20.29
C VAL A 49 -11.95 -3.72 -20.63
N GLY A 50 -12.33 -2.67 -19.91
CA GLY A 50 -13.57 -1.96 -20.11
C GLY A 50 -13.41 -0.45 -20.04
N THR A 51 -14.57 0.24 -20.05
CA THR A 51 -14.67 1.66 -19.74
C THR A 51 -14.74 1.90 -18.24
N ASN A 52 -14.62 3.16 -17.81
CA ASN A 52 -14.81 3.51 -16.40
C ASN A 52 -16.24 3.18 -15.93
N GLU A 53 -17.25 3.37 -16.82
CA GLU A 53 -18.64 3.07 -16.55
C GLU A 53 -18.86 1.56 -16.35
N GLU A 54 -18.24 0.71 -17.18
CA GLU A 54 -18.32 -0.74 -17.04
C GLU A 54 -17.65 -1.21 -15.74
N ALA A 55 -16.51 -0.62 -15.37
CA ALA A 55 -15.84 -0.89 -14.10
C ALA A 55 -16.69 -0.41 -12.90
N ALA A 56 -17.41 0.71 -13.03
CA ALA A 56 -18.29 1.24 -11.99
C ALA A 56 -19.57 0.38 -11.76
N GLN A 57 -19.89 -0.57 -12.64
CA GLN A 57 -20.98 -1.54 -12.48
C GLN A 57 -20.56 -2.82 -11.74
N CYS A 58 -19.33 -2.92 -11.28
CA CYS A 58 -18.85 -4.06 -10.51
C CYS A 58 -19.26 -3.98 -9.04
N ASP A 59 -19.21 -5.12 -8.33
CA ASP A 59 -19.53 -5.19 -6.89
C ASP A 59 -18.51 -4.41 -6.05
N PHE A 60 -17.23 -4.43 -6.46
CA PHE A 60 -16.17 -3.61 -5.88
C PHE A 60 -15.54 -2.73 -6.96
N VAL A 61 -15.51 -1.42 -6.73
CA VAL A 61 -14.98 -0.40 -7.65
C VAL A 61 -13.72 0.22 -7.05
N PHE A 62 -12.56 -0.25 -7.48
CA PHE A 62 -11.26 0.24 -7.02
C PHE A 62 -10.86 1.53 -7.73
N LEU A 63 -10.69 2.59 -6.96
CA LEU A 63 -10.38 3.94 -7.42
C LEU A 63 -8.87 4.21 -7.31
N GLY A 64 -8.12 3.87 -8.36
CA GLY A 64 -6.66 3.98 -8.45
C GLY A 64 -6.16 5.28 -9.08
N VAL A 65 -6.96 6.35 -9.05
CA VAL A 65 -6.61 7.65 -9.60
C VAL A 65 -6.00 8.58 -8.56
N LYS A 66 -5.31 9.62 -9.02
CA LYS A 66 -4.70 10.62 -8.13
C LYS A 66 -5.79 11.46 -7.43
N PRO A 67 -5.57 11.92 -6.17
CA PRO A 67 -6.58 12.64 -5.39
C PRO A 67 -7.21 13.84 -6.13
N HIS A 68 -6.40 14.64 -6.82
CA HIS A 68 -6.87 15.83 -7.57
C HIS A 68 -7.73 15.51 -8.81
N LEU A 69 -7.78 14.25 -9.25
CA LEU A 69 -8.63 13.79 -10.36
C LEU A 69 -9.93 13.13 -9.86
N MET A 70 -10.03 12.87 -8.56
CA MET A 70 -11.08 12.03 -7.99
C MET A 70 -12.48 12.66 -8.18
N GLU A 71 -12.63 13.94 -7.87
CA GLU A 71 -13.92 14.62 -7.93
C GLU A 71 -14.49 14.66 -9.35
N GLY A 72 -13.68 15.05 -10.34
CA GLY A 72 -14.11 15.05 -11.75
C GLY A 72 -14.51 13.67 -12.24
N MET A 73 -13.69 12.65 -11.95
CA MET A 73 -13.98 11.28 -12.34
C MET A 73 -15.27 10.75 -11.68
N LEU A 74 -15.45 10.94 -10.37
CA LEU A 74 -16.65 10.48 -9.66
C LEU A 74 -17.91 11.21 -10.12
N SER A 75 -17.80 12.51 -10.44
CA SER A 75 -18.91 13.27 -11.02
C SER A 75 -19.35 12.71 -12.38
N GLU A 76 -18.40 12.32 -13.25
CA GLU A 76 -18.70 11.68 -14.53
C GLU A 76 -19.36 10.31 -14.34
N LEU A 77 -18.93 9.55 -13.32
CA LEU A 77 -19.43 8.20 -13.03
C LEU A 77 -20.73 8.16 -12.23
N ARG A 78 -21.21 9.30 -11.70
CA ARG A 78 -22.42 9.36 -10.87
C ARG A 78 -23.62 8.61 -11.47
N PRO A 79 -23.96 8.73 -12.77
CA PRO A 79 -25.09 7.98 -13.34
C PRO A 79 -24.90 6.46 -13.26
N ALA A 80 -23.68 5.97 -13.47
CA ALA A 80 -23.37 4.55 -13.37
C ALA A 80 -23.44 4.06 -11.91
N LEU A 81 -22.94 4.86 -10.96
CA LEU A 81 -22.96 4.55 -9.54
C LEU A 81 -24.37 4.57 -8.95
N LEU A 82 -25.23 5.49 -9.40
CA LEU A 82 -26.66 5.51 -9.02
C LEU A 82 -27.40 4.25 -9.48
N ASN A 83 -27.02 3.65 -10.61
CA ASN A 83 -27.56 2.38 -11.08
C ASN A 83 -26.97 1.17 -10.34
N ASN A 84 -25.84 1.34 -9.65
CA ASN A 84 -25.14 0.33 -8.87
C ASN A 84 -25.00 0.76 -7.39
N HIS A 85 -26.11 1.06 -6.74
CA HIS A 85 -26.13 1.59 -5.38
C HIS A 85 -25.56 0.64 -4.32
N ASN A 86 -25.45 -0.66 -4.60
CA ASN A 86 -24.82 -1.67 -3.74
C ASN A 86 -23.31 -1.84 -4.01
N GLY A 87 -22.79 -1.26 -5.08
CA GLY A 87 -21.36 -1.34 -5.41
C GLY A 87 -20.50 -0.62 -4.37
N VAL A 88 -19.44 -1.26 -3.91
CA VAL A 88 -18.53 -0.72 -2.88
C VAL A 88 -17.42 0.08 -3.54
N LEU A 89 -17.29 1.36 -3.17
CA LEU A 89 -16.18 2.20 -3.62
C LEU A 89 -14.93 1.92 -2.78
N VAL A 90 -13.87 1.42 -3.41
CA VAL A 90 -12.60 1.15 -2.72
C VAL A 90 -11.58 2.21 -3.14
N THR A 91 -11.31 3.18 -2.27
CA THR A 91 -10.35 4.25 -2.56
C THR A 91 -8.98 3.99 -1.95
N MET A 92 -7.93 4.35 -2.70
CA MET A 92 -6.54 4.38 -2.23
C MET A 92 -5.92 5.79 -2.34
N ALA A 93 -6.78 6.81 -2.39
CA ALA A 93 -6.35 8.20 -2.52
C ALA A 93 -5.92 8.79 -1.17
N ALA A 94 -4.67 9.26 -1.08
CA ALA A 94 -4.17 9.93 0.11
C ALA A 94 -4.90 11.25 0.38
N GLY A 95 -5.18 11.54 1.65
CA GLY A 95 -5.79 12.80 2.09
C GLY A 95 -7.31 12.91 1.85
N LEU A 96 -7.97 11.89 1.28
CA LEU A 96 -9.43 11.88 1.09
C LEU A 96 -10.08 10.89 2.07
N THR A 97 -11.06 11.38 2.85
CA THR A 97 -11.83 10.55 3.78
C THR A 97 -12.91 9.75 3.06
N THR A 98 -13.43 8.72 3.72
CA THR A 98 -14.58 7.93 3.25
C THR A 98 -15.79 8.81 2.96
N SER A 99 -16.12 9.74 3.87
CA SER A 99 -17.21 10.70 3.71
C SER A 99 -16.97 11.63 2.52
N ARG A 100 -15.73 12.10 2.30
CA ARG A 100 -15.41 12.97 1.17
C ARG A 100 -15.54 12.25 -0.17
N ILE A 101 -15.15 10.97 -0.25
CA ILE A 101 -15.34 10.14 -1.46
C ILE A 101 -16.84 10.00 -1.78
N ARG A 102 -17.66 9.70 -0.77
CA ARG A 102 -19.12 9.58 -0.93
C ARG A 102 -19.75 10.90 -1.38
N GLU A 103 -19.35 12.02 -0.78
CA GLU A 103 -19.80 13.35 -1.19
C GLU A 103 -19.46 13.65 -2.67
N MET A 104 -18.21 13.39 -3.09
CA MET A 104 -17.76 13.57 -4.48
C MET A 104 -18.53 12.67 -5.45
N ALA A 105 -18.83 11.43 -5.06
CA ALA A 105 -19.64 10.51 -5.85
C ALA A 105 -21.09 11.00 -5.97
N GLY A 106 -21.61 11.67 -4.94
CA GLY A 106 -23.02 12.11 -4.86
C GLY A 106 -23.99 10.95 -4.83
N THR A 107 -23.59 9.85 -4.15
CA THR A 107 -24.35 8.61 -4.01
C THR A 107 -24.18 8.06 -2.60
N ASP A 108 -25.00 7.09 -2.19
CA ASP A 108 -24.94 6.45 -0.87
C ASP A 108 -24.16 5.13 -0.88
N ASN A 109 -23.34 4.89 -1.90
CA ASN A 109 -22.50 3.69 -1.98
C ASN A 109 -21.64 3.50 -0.72
N PRO A 110 -21.50 2.26 -0.22
CA PRO A 110 -20.53 1.93 0.81
C PRO A 110 -19.10 2.28 0.36
N VAL A 111 -18.25 2.71 1.30
CA VAL A 111 -16.87 3.11 0.97
C VAL A 111 -15.88 2.36 1.85
N ILE A 112 -14.87 1.79 1.21
CA ILE A 112 -13.65 1.31 1.87
C ILE A 112 -12.51 2.24 1.48
N ARG A 113 -11.88 2.88 2.46
CA ARG A 113 -10.63 3.60 2.28
C ARG A 113 -9.50 2.68 2.69
N MET A 114 -8.56 2.41 1.78
CA MET A 114 -7.37 1.62 2.07
C MET A 114 -6.11 2.36 1.65
N MET A 115 -5.01 2.12 2.36
CA MET A 115 -3.71 2.71 2.06
C MET A 115 -2.68 1.61 1.86
N PRO A 116 -2.55 1.10 0.62
CA PRO A 116 -1.56 0.10 0.27
C PRO A 116 -0.16 0.71 0.11
N ASN A 117 0.86 -0.14 0.16
CA ASN A 117 2.23 0.22 -0.15
C ASN A 117 2.80 -0.63 -1.31
N THR A 118 3.93 -0.23 -1.84
CA THR A 118 4.54 -0.88 -3.02
C THR A 118 4.88 -2.36 -2.85
N PRO A 119 5.25 -2.88 -1.66
CA PRO A 119 5.44 -4.32 -1.45
C PRO A 119 4.21 -5.19 -1.70
N ALA A 120 3.01 -4.62 -1.80
CA ALA A 120 1.82 -5.36 -2.24
C ALA A 120 1.99 -6.00 -3.63
N ALA A 121 2.88 -5.46 -4.46
CA ALA A 121 3.19 -6.04 -5.78
C ALA A 121 3.84 -7.44 -5.71
N VAL A 122 4.43 -7.78 -4.58
CA VAL A 122 5.05 -9.08 -4.29
C VAL A 122 4.34 -9.84 -3.17
N GLY A 123 3.12 -9.42 -2.81
CA GLY A 123 2.31 -10.07 -1.77
C GLY A 123 2.72 -9.77 -0.33
N GLU A 124 3.60 -8.81 -0.12
CA GLU A 124 4.17 -8.43 1.19
C GLU A 124 3.77 -6.99 1.59
N GLY A 125 2.61 -6.54 1.14
CA GLY A 125 2.07 -5.24 1.50
C GLY A 125 1.66 -5.16 2.97
N MET A 126 1.68 -3.93 3.51
CA MET A 126 0.98 -3.59 4.75
C MET A 126 -0.10 -2.57 4.40
N ILE A 127 -1.36 -2.95 4.55
CA ILE A 127 -2.50 -2.20 4.03
C ILE A 127 -3.45 -1.90 5.18
N GLN A 128 -3.48 -0.64 5.61
CA GLN A 128 -4.50 -0.19 6.55
C GLN A 128 -5.79 0.12 5.77
N TYR A 129 -6.94 -0.15 6.39
CA TYR A 129 -8.23 0.21 5.82
C TYR A 129 -9.23 0.65 6.90
N CYS A 130 -10.20 1.44 6.47
CA CYS A 130 -11.40 1.74 7.25
C CYS A 130 -12.62 1.74 6.32
N MET A 131 -13.81 1.71 6.92
CA MET A 131 -15.04 1.48 6.21
C MET A 131 -16.12 2.49 6.61
N LEU A 132 -17.01 2.80 5.67
CA LEU A 132 -18.23 3.58 5.87
C LEU A 132 -19.40 2.81 5.28
N ASP A 133 -20.35 2.40 6.12
CA ASP A 133 -21.58 1.65 5.77
C ASP A 133 -21.31 0.34 5.01
N VAL A 134 -20.27 -0.38 5.39
CA VAL A 134 -19.91 -1.71 4.86
C VAL A 134 -20.29 -2.75 5.89
N ASP A 135 -21.06 -3.75 5.50
CA ASP A 135 -21.43 -4.87 6.36
C ASP A 135 -20.31 -5.93 6.46
N LYS A 136 -20.48 -6.87 7.39
CA LYS A 136 -19.47 -7.91 7.65
C LYS A 136 -19.25 -8.89 6.48
N GLU A 137 -20.28 -9.18 5.72
CA GLU A 137 -20.19 -10.10 4.57
C GLU A 137 -19.38 -9.44 3.45
N THR A 138 -19.66 -8.18 3.18
CA THR A 138 -18.94 -7.34 2.22
C THR A 138 -17.47 -7.13 2.64
N GLU A 139 -17.21 -6.89 3.94
CA GLU A 139 -15.85 -6.83 4.47
C GLU A 139 -15.09 -8.14 4.24
N GLN A 140 -15.70 -9.29 4.53
CA GLN A 140 -15.07 -10.60 4.32
C GLN A 140 -14.75 -10.85 2.84
N ALA A 141 -15.64 -10.45 1.93
CA ALA A 141 -15.41 -10.56 0.51
C ALA A 141 -14.25 -9.66 0.04
N PHE A 142 -14.16 -8.43 0.57
CA PHE A 142 -13.01 -7.54 0.36
C PHE A 142 -11.70 -8.17 0.84
N LEU A 143 -11.67 -8.70 2.07
CA LEU A 143 -10.49 -9.35 2.63
C LEU A 143 -10.04 -10.56 1.81
N GLN A 144 -10.99 -11.37 1.33
CA GLN A 144 -10.70 -12.50 0.43
C GLN A 144 -10.10 -12.03 -0.90
N ALA A 145 -10.66 -10.99 -1.51
CA ALA A 145 -10.13 -10.43 -2.74
C ALA A 145 -8.71 -9.87 -2.57
N MET A 146 -8.40 -9.34 -1.40
CA MET A 146 -7.09 -8.78 -1.06
C MET A 146 -6.10 -9.79 -0.46
N ALA A 147 -6.44 -11.07 -0.35
CA ALA A 147 -5.64 -12.08 0.37
C ALA A 147 -4.21 -12.26 -0.16
N ARG A 148 -3.93 -11.87 -1.42
CA ARG A 148 -2.59 -11.94 -2.01
C ARG A 148 -1.83 -10.62 -2.02
N SER A 149 -2.35 -9.58 -1.37
CA SER A 149 -1.69 -8.26 -1.34
C SER A 149 -0.75 -8.07 -0.14
N GLY A 150 -0.83 -8.94 0.88
CA GLY A 150 -0.09 -8.84 2.14
C GLY A 150 -1.00 -8.84 3.36
N ARG A 151 -0.61 -8.13 4.42
CA ARG A 151 -1.40 -7.98 5.64
C ARG A 151 -2.37 -6.80 5.51
N LEU A 152 -3.62 -7.05 5.87
CA LEU A 152 -4.64 -6.01 6.01
C LEU A 152 -4.91 -5.76 7.49
N ASP A 153 -5.11 -4.50 7.86
CA ASP A 153 -5.38 -4.08 9.24
C ASP A 153 -6.49 -3.02 9.26
N ALA A 154 -7.59 -3.35 9.93
CA ALA A 154 -8.71 -2.43 10.11
C ALA A 154 -8.36 -1.41 11.19
N VAL A 155 -8.40 -0.13 10.86
CA VAL A 155 -8.07 0.95 11.79
C VAL A 155 -9.13 2.04 11.77
N GLU A 156 -9.21 2.82 12.84
CA GLU A 156 -10.01 4.04 12.81
C GLU A 156 -9.48 5.01 11.74
N GLU A 157 -10.38 5.65 10.99
CA GLU A 157 -10.00 6.51 9.87
C GLU A 157 -8.99 7.60 10.26
N ARG A 158 -9.09 8.16 11.47
CA ARG A 158 -8.14 9.17 11.98
C ARG A 158 -6.69 8.70 12.07
N LEU A 159 -6.47 7.38 12.11
CA LEU A 159 -5.14 6.77 12.21
C LEU A 159 -4.53 6.42 10.83
N ILE A 160 -5.31 6.42 9.76
CA ILE A 160 -4.82 6.02 8.42
C ILE A 160 -3.64 6.86 7.95
N ASP A 161 -3.67 8.18 8.15
CA ASP A 161 -2.59 9.05 7.68
C ASP A 161 -1.28 8.84 8.47
N ALA A 162 -1.38 8.59 9.79
CA ALA A 162 -0.23 8.23 10.61
C ALA A 162 0.33 6.85 10.23
N ALA A 163 -0.54 5.87 10.05
CA ALA A 163 -0.15 4.53 9.61
C ALA A 163 0.49 4.56 8.21
N THR A 164 -0.05 5.37 7.30
CA THR A 164 0.52 5.59 5.96
C THR A 164 1.94 6.15 6.02
N SER A 165 2.22 7.04 6.96
CA SER A 165 3.56 7.62 7.11
C SER A 165 4.60 6.58 7.51
N VAL A 166 4.19 5.53 8.22
CA VAL A 166 5.04 4.39 8.56
C VAL A 166 5.09 3.37 7.42
N SER A 167 3.94 2.86 6.96
CA SER A 167 3.88 1.73 6.02
C SER A 167 3.89 2.15 4.56
N GLY A 168 3.24 3.26 4.21
CA GLY A 168 3.16 3.77 2.84
C GLY A 168 4.44 4.47 2.39
N CYS A 169 5.04 5.29 3.26
CA CYS A 169 6.30 5.99 3.01
C CYS A 169 7.54 5.15 3.37
N GLY A 170 7.41 4.25 4.34
CA GLY A 170 8.48 3.41 4.88
C GLY A 170 9.29 2.62 3.86
N PRO A 171 8.72 2.08 2.77
CA PRO A 171 9.50 1.40 1.75
C PRO A 171 10.65 2.24 1.19
N ALA A 172 10.46 3.57 0.99
CA ALA A 172 11.53 4.45 0.53
C ALA A 172 12.67 4.54 1.57
N PHE A 173 12.34 4.62 2.86
CA PHE A 173 13.32 4.66 3.94
C PHE A 173 14.07 3.33 4.06
N ALA A 174 13.36 2.21 3.88
CA ALA A 174 13.97 0.88 3.86
C ALA A 174 14.94 0.71 2.68
N TYR A 175 14.59 1.21 1.48
CA TYR A 175 15.48 1.15 0.31
C TYR A 175 16.76 1.97 0.54
N GLN A 176 16.66 3.17 1.11
CA GLN A 176 17.84 3.95 1.49
C GLN A 176 18.73 3.20 2.51
N PHE A 177 18.11 2.52 3.46
CA PHE A 177 18.84 1.73 4.45
C PHE A 177 19.55 0.53 3.82
N ILE A 178 18.89 -0.21 2.92
CA ILE A 178 19.48 -1.33 2.16
C ILE A 178 20.67 -0.82 1.31
N GLU A 179 20.51 0.31 0.62
CA GLU A 179 21.54 0.91 -0.22
C GLU A 179 22.77 1.31 0.63
N ALA A 180 22.55 2.00 1.75
CA ALA A 180 23.63 2.39 2.66
C ALA A 180 24.40 1.19 3.26
N LEU A 181 23.70 0.11 3.62
CA LEU A 181 24.34 -1.14 4.05
C LEU A 181 25.19 -1.77 2.95
N ALA A 182 24.67 -1.78 1.73
CA ALA A 182 25.41 -2.29 0.57
C ALA A 182 26.63 -1.43 0.25
N ASP A 183 26.55 -0.10 0.37
CA ASP A 183 27.68 0.82 0.22
C ASP A 183 28.76 0.54 1.27
N GLY A 184 28.37 0.35 2.52
CA GLY A 184 29.29 -0.06 3.58
C GLY A 184 29.97 -1.39 3.28
N GLY A 185 29.22 -2.37 2.76
CA GLY A 185 29.76 -3.66 2.32
C GLY A 185 30.81 -3.52 1.20
N VAL A 186 30.53 -2.65 0.23
CA VAL A 186 31.48 -2.34 -0.88
C VAL A 186 32.73 -1.66 -0.33
N ALA A 187 32.60 -0.71 0.60
CA ALA A 187 33.74 -0.07 1.25
C ALA A 187 34.63 -1.08 2.01
N CYS A 188 34.04 -2.20 2.46
CA CYS A 188 34.74 -3.32 3.09
C CYS A 188 35.24 -4.39 2.09
N GLY A 189 35.10 -4.17 0.77
CA GLY A 189 35.62 -5.06 -0.27
C GLY A 189 34.62 -6.06 -0.85
N LEU A 190 33.35 -6.03 -0.49
CA LEU A 190 32.33 -6.89 -1.11
C LEU A 190 31.99 -6.42 -2.54
N PRO A 191 31.78 -7.35 -3.51
CA PRO A 191 31.18 -7.00 -4.78
C PRO A 191 29.77 -6.39 -4.59
N ARG A 192 29.45 -5.33 -5.33
CA ARG A 192 28.17 -4.57 -5.22
C ARG A 192 26.93 -5.47 -5.22
N GLY A 193 26.85 -6.43 -6.16
CA GLY A 193 25.70 -7.33 -6.26
C GLY A 193 25.48 -8.17 -5.00
N LYS A 194 26.58 -8.70 -4.42
CA LYS A 194 26.54 -9.49 -3.18
C LYS A 194 26.17 -8.62 -1.97
N ALA A 195 26.74 -7.42 -1.88
CA ALA A 195 26.43 -6.50 -0.79
C ALA A 195 24.93 -6.13 -0.78
N MET A 196 24.33 -5.88 -1.95
CA MET A 196 22.91 -5.59 -2.10
C MET A 196 22.03 -6.79 -1.69
N GLU A 197 22.35 -7.99 -2.19
CA GLU A 197 21.62 -9.22 -1.87
C GLU A 197 21.64 -9.49 -0.36
N TYR A 198 22.81 -9.37 0.28
CA TYR A 198 22.97 -9.62 1.71
C TYR A 198 22.20 -8.58 2.55
N ALA A 199 22.26 -7.31 2.19
CA ALA A 199 21.53 -6.24 2.89
C ALA A 199 20.01 -6.45 2.81
N ALA A 200 19.49 -6.75 1.63
CA ALA A 200 18.07 -6.97 1.42
C ALA A 200 17.56 -8.22 2.16
N GLN A 201 18.27 -9.36 2.06
CA GLN A 201 17.88 -10.60 2.73
C GLN A 201 17.98 -10.48 4.25
N MET A 202 18.99 -9.81 4.75
CA MET A 202 19.14 -9.56 6.19
C MET A 202 17.98 -8.71 6.72
N LEU A 203 17.59 -7.64 6.03
CA LEU A 203 16.49 -6.78 6.47
C LEU A 203 15.15 -7.53 6.45
N LEU A 204 14.88 -8.32 5.41
CA LEU A 204 13.69 -9.18 5.33
C LEU A 204 13.64 -10.13 6.54
N GLY A 205 14.73 -10.83 6.84
CA GLY A 205 14.80 -11.78 7.97
C GLY A 205 14.62 -11.09 9.33
N SER A 206 15.21 -9.91 9.49
CA SER A 206 15.07 -9.12 10.74
C SER A 206 13.64 -8.64 10.95
N ALA A 207 12.96 -8.18 9.91
CA ALA A 207 11.55 -7.80 9.98
C ALA A 207 10.66 -9.01 10.33
N LYS A 208 10.91 -10.17 9.71
CA LYS A 208 10.21 -11.42 10.03
C LYS A 208 10.39 -11.81 11.50
N MET A 209 11.59 -11.70 12.06
CA MET A 209 11.85 -11.98 13.47
C MET A 209 10.98 -11.13 14.40
N VAL A 210 10.79 -9.84 14.10
CA VAL A 210 9.89 -8.97 14.89
C VAL A 210 8.44 -9.43 14.81
N LEU A 211 7.96 -9.71 13.59
CA LEU A 211 6.55 -10.06 13.34
C LEU A 211 6.16 -11.44 13.90
N GLU A 212 7.06 -12.42 13.81
CA GLU A 212 6.75 -13.81 14.17
C GLU A 212 7.08 -14.15 15.63
N ARG A 213 8.09 -13.48 16.22
CA ARG A 213 8.50 -13.78 17.60
C ARG A 213 7.79 -12.89 18.64
N GLY A 214 7.17 -11.79 18.24
CA GLY A 214 6.51 -10.86 19.15
C GLY A 214 7.44 -10.20 20.19
N LYS A 215 8.75 -10.28 19.97
CA LYS A 215 9.76 -9.71 20.85
C LYS A 215 10.01 -8.24 20.53
N HIS A 216 10.28 -7.45 21.56
CA HIS A 216 10.67 -6.06 21.37
C HIS A 216 11.95 -5.95 20.52
N PRO A 217 12.05 -5.05 19.51
CA PRO A 217 13.25 -4.90 18.68
C PRO A 217 14.53 -4.66 19.46
N GLY A 218 14.45 -3.99 20.62
CA GLY A 218 15.60 -3.81 21.53
C GLY A 218 16.15 -5.13 22.08
N GLU A 219 15.27 -6.06 22.46
CA GLU A 219 15.67 -7.40 22.94
C GLU A 219 16.34 -8.21 21.82
N LEU A 220 15.78 -8.16 20.60
CA LEU A 220 16.37 -8.83 19.43
C LEU A 220 17.74 -8.23 19.08
N LYS A 221 17.90 -6.90 19.18
CA LYS A 221 19.18 -6.22 18.99
C LYS A 221 20.20 -6.67 20.03
N ASP A 222 19.83 -6.70 21.30
CA ASP A 222 20.74 -7.12 22.38
C ASP A 222 21.21 -8.56 22.23
N ALA A 223 20.33 -9.46 21.78
CA ALA A 223 20.67 -10.86 21.53
C ALA A 223 21.77 -11.08 20.46
N VAL A 224 21.98 -10.11 19.55
CA VAL A 224 23.04 -10.16 18.53
C VAL A 224 24.25 -9.28 18.84
N CYS A 225 24.24 -8.60 20.00
CA CYS A 225 25.30 -7.69 20.46
C CYS A 225 26.10 -8.33 21.58
N SER A 226 27.09 -9.18 21.24
CA SER A 226 28.02 -9.73 22.26
C SER A 226 28.91 -8.63 22.85
N PRO A 227 29.33 -8.77 24.15
CA PRO A 227 30.26 -7.81 24.77
C PRO A 227 31.57 -7.67 23.98
N GLY A 228 31.90 -6.42 23.62
CA GLY A 228 33.11 -6.10 22.82
C GLY A 228 33.07 -6.54 21.36
N GLY A 229 31.94 -7.11 20.89
CA GLY A 229 31.80 -7.64 19.53
C GLY A 229 31.69 -6.56 18.46
N SER A 230 31.80 -6.95 17.18
CA SER A 230 31.68 -6.05 16.02
C SER A 230 30.29 -5.40 15.90
N THR A 231 29.25 -6.15 16.24
CA THR A 231 27.85 -5.66 16.13
C THR A 231 27.61 -4.43 17.03
N ILE A 232 28.05 -4.49 18.30
CA ILE A 232 27.85 -3.36 19.21
C ILE A 232 28.65 -2.10 18.79
N GLN A 233 29.82 -2.27 18.15
CA GLN A 233 30.59 -1.14 17.61
C GLN A 233 29.83 -0.49 16.43
N GLY A 234 29.22 -1.28 15.55
CA GLY A 234 28.37 -0.76 14.48
C GLY A 234 27.11 -0.06 15.01
N VAL A 235 26.48 -0.59 16.06
CA VAL A 235 25.34 0.07 16.74
C VAL A 235 25.78 1.42 17.31
N ARG A 236 26.92 1.49 18.02
CA ARG A 236 27.47 2.74 18.57
C ARG A 236 27.67 3.79 17.48
N ALA A 237 28.30 3.44 16.37
CA ALA A 237 28.55 4.37 15.27
C ALA A 237 27.24 4.95 14.68
N ARG A 238 26.17 4.15 14.65
CA ARG A 238 24.84 4.64 14.19
C ARG A 238 24.16 5.56 15.21
N GLU A 239 24.30 5.28 16.50
CA GLU A 239 23.77 6.19 17.55
C GLU A 239 24.51 7.53 17.55
N GLU A 240 25.84 7.55 17.35
CA GLU A 240 26.63 8.77 17.17
C GLU A 240 26.13 9.61 15.96
N GLY A 241 25.65 8.95 14.89
CA GLY A 241 25.02 9.56 13.71
C GLY A 241 23.56 9.96 13.89
N ALA A 242 23.00 9.95 15.10
CA ALA A 242 21.60 10.30 15.42
C ALA A 242 20.56 9.51 14.61
N PHE A 243 20.86 8.25 14.27
CA PHE A 243 20.02 7.42 13.39
C PHE A 243 18.55 7.37 13.80
N ARG A 244 18.25 7.16 15.09
CA ARG A 244 16.88 7.04 15.58
C ARG A 244 16.10 8.33 15.40
N GLY A 245 16.70 9.48 15.75
CA GLY A 245 16.09 10.79 15.56
C GLY A 245 15.75 11.04 14.10
N THR A 246 16.70 10.81 13.20
CA THR A 246 16.51 11.00 11.75
C THR A 246 15.37 10.13 11.19
N VAL A 247 15.24 8.87 11.64
CA VAL A 247 14.14 7.99 11.20
C VAL A 247 12.79 8.47 11.73
N MET A 248 12.71 8.89 13.00
CA MET A 248 11.49 9.48 13.57
C MET A 248 11.08 10.74 12.82
N ASP A 249 12.02 11.65 12.55
CA ASP A 249 11.77 12.90 11.83
C ASP A 249 11.26 12.65 10.40
N ALA A 250 11.76 11.61 9.71
CA ALA A 250 11.28 11.24 8.39
C ALA A 250 9.80 10.82 8.41
N VAL A 251 9.39 10.04 9.41
CA VAL A 251 7.98 9.63 9.59
C VAL A 251 7.11 10.83 9.93
N ILE A 252 7.55 11.71 10.84
CA ILE A 252 6.82 12.92 11.24
C ILE A 252 6.63 13.86 10.04
N ALA A 253 7.69 14.11 9.27
CA ALA A 253 7.62 14.97 8.08
C ALA A 253 6.66 14.41 7.02
N ALA A 254 6.66 13.08 6.82
CA ALA A 254 5.71 12.41 5.93
C ALA A 254 4.27 12.57 6.42
N TYR A 255 4.02 12.42 7.71
CA TYR A 255 2.71 12.59 8.33
C TYR A 255 2.17 14.03 8.16
N GLU A 256 2.97 15.02 8.47
CA GLU A 256 2.61 16.44 8.32
C GLU A 256 2.24 16.78 6.88
N LYS A 257 3.03 16.27 5.92
CA LYS A 257 2.72 16.44 4.50
C LYS A 257 1.40 15.78 4.10
N THR A 258 1.18 14.52 4.51
CA THR A 258 -0.03 13.76 4.20
C THR A 258 -1.28 14.44 4.75
N LYS A 259 -1.24 14.91 6.01
CA LYS A 259 -2.34 15.62 6.67
C LYS A 259 -2.74 16.92 5.94
N ASN A 260 -1.82 17.54 5.24
CA ASN A 260 -2.05 18.78 4.50
C ASN A 260 -2.47 18.56 3.03
N MET A 261 -2.35 17.34 2.49
CA MET A 261 -2.75 17.05 1.10
C MET A 261 -4.26 17.09 0.86
N GLY A 262 -5.07 16.82 1.88
CA GLY A 262 -6.54 16.86 1.79
C GLY A 262 -7.15 18.26 2.00
N LYS A 263 -6.34 19.28 2.26
CA LYS A 263 -6.79 20.65 2.54
C LYS A 263 -6.55 21.62 1.38
N ALA A 264 -5.96 21.16 0.28
CA ALA A 264 -5.65 21.96 -0.90
C ALA A 264 -6.72 21.79 -1.99
#